data_8c00cbbf598f70f55a434bc1880ba6e8
#
_entry.id   8c00cbbf598f70f55a434bc1880ba6e8
#
_cell.length_a   1.000
_cell.length_b   1.000
_cell.length_c   1.000
_cell.angle_alpha   90.00
_cell.angle_beta   90.00
_cell.angle_gamma   90.00
#
_symmetry.space_group_name_H-M   'P 1'
#
loop_
_entity.id
_entity.type
_entity.pdbx_description
1 polymer ?
#
loop_
_entity_poly.entity_id
_entity_poly.type
_entity_poly.pdbx_seq_one_letter_code
_entity_poly.pdbx_strand_id
1 'polypeptide(L)'
;MGLGLSKFLVLVLQAGLILNLYGCSPPFDWRTVRAEQQAYTALFPAKPQHLERQLSYKGDTLKQALEVAKVADQIYSITTIQVPPAIASSADELMKQLQQAIFTQANIDPASVLTVNSFYLTSGSPMRSPTADYFLLMKPVDGVERMMRVRWIMRSIPGLGLYIYQLSLLKPAPKNSGPLSQVELQANLSDDNNAPFFTDFHPD
;
A
#
# COMPACT_ATOMS: atom_id res chain seq x y z
N MET A 1 22.00 -55.76 -27.64
CA MET A 1 22.22 -54.31 -27.64
C MET A 1 20.89 -53.52 -27.39
N GLY A 2 20.10 -53.86 -26.37
CA GLY A 2 18.78 -53.22 -26.13
C GLY A 2 18.58 -52.53 -24.78
N LEU A 3 19.56 -52.63 -23.86
CA LEU A 3 19.40 -52.11 -22.49
C LEU A 3 19.76 -50.59 -22.31
N GLY A 4 20.44 -49.97 -23.28
CA GLY A 4 20.85 -48.58 -23.18
C GLY A 4 19.73 -47.60 -23.54
N LEU A 5 18.87 -47.93 -24.49
CA LEU A 5 17.84 -47.03 -25.04
C LEU A 5 16.71 -46.81 -24.05
N SER A 6 16.30 -47.85 -23.30
CA SER A 6 15.20 -47.74 -22.32
C SER A 6 15.60 -46.88 -21.09
N LYS A 7 16.86 -47.01 -20.63
CA LYS A 7 17.37 -46.18 -19.53
C LYS A 7 17.52 -44.71 -19.93
N PHE A 8 17.89 -44.45 -21.18
CA PHE A 8 18.00 -43.07 -21.71
C PHE A 8 16.61 -42.43 -21.85
N LEU A 9 15.63 -43.23 -22.30
CA LEU A 9 14.23 -42.75 -22.43
C LEU A 9 13.62 -42.38 -21.06
N VAL A 10 13.87 -43.20 -20.02
CA VAL A 10 13.40 -42.95 -18.65
C VAL A 10 14.07 -41.69 -18.06
N LEU A 11 15.37 -41.48 -18.32
CA LEU A 11 16.10 -40.30 -17.83
C LEU A 11 15.60 -38.99 -18.48
N VAL A 12 15.29 -39.03 -19.77
CA VAL A 12 14.72 -37.87 -20.50
C VAL A 12 13.31 -37.59 -20.00
N LEU A 13 12.51 -38.61 -19.71
CA LEU A 13 11.14 -38.44 -19.20
C LEU A 13 11.14 -37.83 -17.77
N GLN A 14 12.09 -38.24 -16.92
CA GLN A 14 12.26 -37.66 -15.57
C GLN A 14 12.79 -36.24 -15.60
N ALA A 15 13.71 -35.90 -16.51
CA ALA A 15 14.20 -34.54 -16.69
C ALA A 15 13.10 -33.60 -17.20
N GLY A 16 12.22 -34.07 -18.09
CA GLY A 16 11.05 -33.32 -18.58
C GLY A 16 10.00 -33.05 -17.50
N LEU A 17 9.84 -33.93 -16.51
CA LEU A 17 8.89 -33.76 -15.42
C LEU A 17 9.35 -32.72 -14.39
N ILE A 18 10.67 -32.61 -14.17
CA ILE A 18 11.25 -31.64 -13.22
C ILE A 18 11.17 -30.19 -13.76
N LEU A 19 11.27 -30.02 -15.08
CA LEU A 19 11.18 -28.70 -15.72
C LEU A 19 9.79 -28.07 -15.66
N ASN A 20 8.73 -28.84 -15.44
CA ASN A 20 7.36 -28.33 -15.30
C ASN A 20 7.01 -27.85 -13.88
N LEU A 21 7.90 -27.98 -12.90
CA LEU A 21 7.69 -27.51 -11.53
C LEU A 21 8.10 -26.04 -11.30
N TYR A 22 8.63 -25.37 -12.29
CA TYR A 22 8.71 -23.90 -12.28
C TYR A 22 7.30 -23.33 -12.57
N GLY A 23 6.37 -23.65 -11.67
CA GLY A 23 5.02 -23.07 -11.69
C GLY A 23 5.14 -21.55 -11.60
N CYS A 24 4.47 -20.84 -12.49
CA CYS A 24 4.26 -19.41 -12.39
C CYS A 24 3.72 -19.11 -11.00
N SER A 25 4.57 -18.64 -10.09
CA SER A 25 4.08 -18.04 -8.85
C SER A 25 3.22 -16.86 -9.25
N PRO A 26 1.97 -16.77 -8.79
CA PRO A 26 1.14 -15.61 -9.09
C PRO A 26 1.89 -14.34 -8.68
N PRO A 27 1.79 -13.26 -9.43
CA PRO A 27 2.51 -12.02 -9.14
C PRO A 27 2.15 -11.46 -7.75
N PHE A 28 0.97 -11.80 -7.23
CA PHE A 28 0.48 -11.42 -5.91
C PHE A 28 0.39 -12.65 -5.00
N ASP A 29 1.12 -12.61 -3.87
CA ASP A 29 1.03 -13.58 -2.77
C ASP A 29 0.39 -12.88 -1.57
N TRP A 30 -0.93 -12.70 -1.65
CA TRP A 30 -1.72 -11.98 -0.65
C TRP A 30 -1.60 -12.60 0.74
N ARG A 31 -1.21 -11.76 1.71
CA ARG A 31 -0.96 -12.17 3.10
C ARG A 31 -1.67 -11.25 4.06
N THR A 32 -2.37 -11.83 5.00
CA THR A 32 -2.90 -11.09 6.15
C THR A 32 -1.75 -10.76 7.10
N VAL A 33 -1.59 -9.48 7.38
CA VAL A 33 -0.65 -8.93 8.35
C VAL A 33 -1.44 -8.37 9.52
N ARG A 34 -1.16 -8.87 10.72
CA ARG A 34 -1.70 -8.32 11.97
C ARG A 34 -0.60 -7.53 12.66
N ALA A 35 -0.74 -6.21 12.68
CA ALA A 35 0.20 -5.28 13.28
C ALA A 35 -0.31 -4.84 14.67
N GLU A 36 -0.09 -5.67 15.68
CA GLU A 36 -0.66 -5.47 17.04
C GLU A 36 -0.23 -4.15 17.68
N GLN A 37 1.04 -3.75 17.51
CA GLN A 37 1.54 -2.48 18.06
C GLN A 37 1.00 -1.26 17.31
N GLN A 38 0.63 -1.42 16.05
CA GLN A 38 0.06 -0.38 15.20
C GLN A 38 -1.47 -0.46 15.14
N ALA A 39 -2.06 -1.43 15.84
CA ALA A 39 -3.49 -1.63 16.02
C ALA A 39 -4.28 -1.71 14.70
N TYR A 40 -3.86 -2.60 13.79
CA TYR A 40 -4.61 -2.91 12.57
C TYR A 40 -4.35 -4.32 12.05
N THR A 41 -5.27 -4.78 11.20
CA THR A 41 -5.09 -5.94 10.31
C THR A 41 -5.23 -5.48 8.86
N ALA A 42 -4.37 -5.98 7.96
CA ALA A 42 -4.39 -5.61 6.54
C ALA A 42 -3.97 -6.77 5.64
N LEU A 43 -4.38 -6.73 4.37
CA LEU A 43 -3.88 -7.59 3.31
C LEU A 43 -2.75 -6.89 2.57
N PHE A 44 -1.58 -7.57 2.47
CA PHE A 44 -0.45 -7.14 1.66
C PHE A 44 -0.23 -8.11 0.49
N PRO A 45 0.12 -7.61 -0.70
CA PRO A 45 0.31 -8.46 -1.89
C PRO A 45 1.61 -9.28 -1.88
N ALA A 46 2.46 -9.10 -0.87
CA ALA A 46 3.67 -9.85 -0.56
C ALA A 46 4.03 -9.65 0.91
N LYS A 47 5.03 -10.39 1.43
CA LYS A 47 5.53 -10.17 2.80
C LYS A 47 6.09 -8.75 2.93
N PRO A 48 5.53 -7.88 3.77
CA PRO A 48 6.05 -6.54 3.96
C PRO A 48 7.35 -6.53 4.77
N GLN A 49 8.15 -5.50 4.55
CA GLN A 49 9.25 -5.11 5.41
C GLN A 49 8.74 -4.08 6.41
N HIS A 50 9.17 -4.21 7.66
CA HIS A 50 8.83 -3.29 8.74
C HIS A 50 9.99 -2.35 9.03
N LEU A 51 9.70 -1.05 9.15
CA LEU A 51 10.63 0.00 9.50
C LEU A 51 10.01 0.90 10.57
N GLU A 52 10.79 1.32 11.54
CA GLU A 52 10.38 2.31 12.52
C GLU A 52 11.26 3.55 12.43
N ARG A 53 10.66 4.71 12.63
CA ARG A 53 11.37 5.99 12.72
C ARG A 53 10.65 6.94 13.67
N GLN A 54 11.35 8.01 14.00
CA GLN A 54 10.79 9.11 14.77
C GLN A 54 10.46 10.27 13.84
N LEU A 55 9.31 10.89 14.07
CA LEU A 55 8.86 12.10 13.40
C LEU A 55 8.80 13.22 14.44
N SER A 56 9.46 14.34 14.18
CA SER A 56 9.35 15.53 15.03
C SER A 56 8.16 16.38 14.61
N TYR A 57 7.30 16.73 15.57
CA TYR A 57 6.16 17.59 15.35
C TYR A 57 5.95 18.51 16.56
N LYS A 58 6.02 19.84 16.34
CA LYS A 58 5.85 20.89 17.37
C LYS A 58 6.69 20.70 18.66
N GLY A 59 7.89 20.12 18.53
CA GLY A 59 8.77 19.83 19.65
C GLY A 59 8.58 18.45 20.28
N ASP A 60 7.50 17.73 19.94
CA ASP A 60 7.27 16.35 20.33
C ASP A 60 7.90 15.36 19.36
N THR A 61 8.22 14.17 19.87
CA THR A 61 8.71 13.04 19.08
C THR A 61 7.61 11.99 18.94
N LEU A 62 7.15 11.76 17.71
CA LEU A 62 6.13 10.79 17.39
C LEU A 62 6.76 9.48 16.92
N LYS A 63 6.20 8.35 17.33
CA LYS A 63 6.55 7.04 16.76
C LYS A 63 5.85 6.86 15.44
N GLN A 64 6.61 6.54 14.40
CA GLN A 64 6.11 6.21 13.08
C GLN A 64 6.60 4.83 12.69
N ALA A 65 5.66 3.94 12.40
CA ALA A 65 5.94 2.64 11.78
C ALA A 65 5.56 2.67 10.29
N LEU A 66 6.28 1.92 9.48
CA LEU A 66 6.06 1.79 8.04
C LEU A 66 6.20 0.32 7.64
N GLU A 67 5.14 -0.26 7.13
CA GLU A 67 5.13 -1.55 6.44
C GLU A 67 5.13 -1.32 4.94
N VAL A 68 6.08 -1.95 4.23
CA VAL A 68 6.24 -1.80 2.77
C VAL A 68 6.36 -3.14 2.10
N ALA A 69 5.53 -3.39 1.11
CA ALA A 69 5.66 -4.52 0.19
C ALA A 69 5.87 -4.02 -1.24
N LYS A 70 6.76 -4.70 -1.98
CA LYS A 70 7.00 -4.43 -3.39
C LYS A 70 6.62 -5.65 -4.21
N VAL A 71 5.81 -5.46 -5.25
CA VAL A 71 5.45 -6.48 -6.24
C VAL A 71 5.69 -5.90 -7.61
N ALA A 72 6.61 -6.49 -8.36
CA ALA A 72 7.09 -5.95 -9.64
C ALA A 72 7.56 -4.49 -9.48
N ASP A 73 6.90 -3.54 -10.13
CA ASP A 73 7.16 -2.11 -10.09
C ASP A 73 6.18 -1.33 -9.19
N GLN A 74 5.32 -2.04 -8.46
CA GLN A 74 4.33 -1.45 -7.55
C GLN A 74 4.83 -1.51 -6.11
N ILE A 75 4.58 -0.43 -5.36
CA ILE A 75 4.93 -0.30 -3.94
C ILE A 75 3.65 -0.06 -3.15
N TYR A 76 3.40 -0.94 -2.19
CA TYR A 76 2.29 -0.86 -1.24
C TYR A 76 2.86 -0.52 0.12
N SER A 77 2.32 0.49 0.77
CA SER A 77 2.79 0.86 2.11
C SER A 77 1.67 1.30 3.04
N ILE A 78 1.81 0.94 4.30
CA ILE A 78 1.00 1.46 5.40
C ILE A 78 1.95 2.18 6.35
N THR A 79 1.73 3.47 6.50
CA THR A 79 2.40 4.28 7.52
C THR A 79 1.44 4.46 8.69
N THR A 80 1.91 4.18 9.90
CA THR A 80 1.16 4.39 11.15
C THR A 80 1.89 5.39 12.02
N ILE A 81 1.16 6.41 12.51
CA ILE A 81 1.68 7.39 13.47
C ILE A 81 0.82 7.29 14.72
N GLN A 82 1.44 6.95 15.85
CA GLN A 82 0.81 7.05 17.15
C GLN A 82 0.91 8.48 17.65
N VAL A 83 -0.23 9.11 17.90
CA VAL A 83 -0.33 10.50 18.36
C VAL A 83 -0.41 10.51 19.90
N PRO A 84 0.57 11.07 20.59
CA PRO A 84 0.54 11.17 22.04
C PRO A 84 -0.66 11.99 22.55
N PRO A 85 -1.22 11.67 23.73
CA PRO A 85 -2.35 12.42 24.29
C PRO A 85 -2.10 13.92 24.42
N ALA A 86 -0.85 14.33 24.69
CA ALA A 86 -0.47 15.74 24.83
C ALA A 86 -0.76 16.59 23.59
N ILE A 87 -0.72 15.99 22.39
CA ILE A 87 -0.96 16.69 21.12
C ILE A 87 -2.18 16.16 20.36
N ALA A 88 -3.01 15.34 20.99
CA ALA A 88 -4.20 14.76 20.35
C ALA A 88 -5.16 15.84 19.81
N SER A 89 -5.26 17.00 20.46
CA SER A 89 -6.04 18.15 19.97
C SER A 89 -5.50 18.78 18.70
N SER A 90 -4.25 18.52 18.33
CA SER A 90 -3.60 18.99 17.09
C SER A 90 -3.53 17.91 16.01
N ALA A 91 -4.17 16.76 16.20
CA ALA A 91 -4.06 15.63 15.26
C ALA A 91 -4.62 15.94 13.86
N ASP A 92 -5.70 16.72 13.78
CA ASP A 92 -6.24 17.18 12.48
C ASP A 92 -5.24 18.07 11.72
N GLU A 93 -4.53 18.93 12.43
CA GLU A 93 -3.49 19.78 11.85
C GLU A 93 -2.29 18.93 11.40
N LEU A 94 -1.86 17.97 12.24
CA LEU A 94 -0.81 17.01 11.87
C LEU A 94 -1.19 16.25 10.60
N MET A 95 -2.41 15.72 10.52
CA MET A 95 -2.87 15.01 9.34
C MET A 95 -2.86 15.89 8.09
N LYS A 96 -3.32 17.13 8.18
CA LYS A 96 -3.25 18.10 7.08
C LYS A 96 -1.81 18.37 6.64
N GLN A 97 -0.87 18.51 7.58
CA GLN A 97 0.54 18.70 7.26
C GLN A 97 1.15 17.48 6.56
N LEU A 98 0.79 16.27 6.98
CA LEU A 98 1.21 15.03 6.31
C LEU A 98 0.68 14.94 4.88
N GLN A 99 -0.57 15.30 4.65
CA GLN A 99 -1.18 15.39 3.31
C GLN A 99 -0.46 16.42 2.45
N GLN A 100 -0.26 17.63 2.98
CA GLN A 100 0.44 18.70 2.28
C GLN A 100 1.88 18.34 1.93
N ALA A 101 2.58 17.62 2.82
CA ALA A 101 3.94 17.16 2.57
C ALA A 101 4.01 16.24 1.34
N ILE A 102 3.04 15.33 1.18
CA ILE A 102 2.96 14.47 -0.02
C ILE A 102 2.71 15.29 -1.28
N PHE A 103 1.76 16.24 -1.25
CA PHE A 103 1.46 17.07 -2.42
C PHE A 103 2.66 17.93 -2.82
N THR A 104 3.35 18.51 -1.83
CA THR A 104 4.58 19.30 -2.06
C THR A 104 5.71 18.43 -2.63
N GLN A 105 5.95 17.24 -2.04
CA GLN A 105 6.97 16.31 -2.52
C GLN A 105 6.66 15.80 -3.94
N ALA A 106 5.40 15.61 -4.26
CA ALA A 106 4.93 15.20 -5.58
C ALA A 106 4.90 16.34 -6.60
N ASN A 107 5.14 17.57 -6.17
CA ASN A 107 5.00 18.80 -6.96
C ASN A 107 3.60 18.93 -7.60
N ILE A 108 2.57 18.70 -6.79
CA ILE A 108 1.17 18.68 -7.21
C ILE A 108 0.42 19.84 -6.53
N ASP A 109 -0.38 20.58 -7.32
CA ASP A 109 -1.37 21.51 -6.77
C ASP A 109 -2.48 20.70 -6.08
N PRO A 110 -2.74 20.91 -4.78
CA PRO A 110 -3.82 20.24 -4.06
C PRO A 110 -5.19 20.36 -4.73
N ALA A 111 -5.45 21.47 -5.44
CA ALA A 111 -6.70 21.68 -6.17
C ALA A 111 -6.87 20.75 -7.40
N SER A 112 -5.77 20.16 -7.91
CA SER A 112 -5.78 19.23 -9.03
C SER A 112 -5.93 17.76 -8.61
N VAL A 113 -5.93 17.46 -7.31
CA VAL A 113 -6.00 16.12 -6.77
C VAL A 113 -7.42 15.56 -6.89
N LEU A 114 -7.57 14.43 -7.60
CA LEU A 114 -8.85 13.72 -7.62
C LEU A 114 -9.11 13.08 -6.25
N THR A 115 -10.21 13.48 -5.63
CA THR A 115 -10.67 12.95 -4.35
C THR A 115 -11.94 12.14 -4.54
N VAL A 116 -11.98 10.91 -4.04
CA VAL A 116 -13.13 10.01 -4.15
C VAL A 116 -13.55 9.54 -2.77
N ASN A 117 -14.82 9.72 -2.43
CA ASN A 117 -15.38 9.22 -1.17
C ASN A 117 -15.23 7.69 -1.08
N SER A 118 -14.82 7.21 0.06
CA SER A 118 -14.57 5.81 0.34
C SER A 118 -14.98 5.45 1.77
N PHE A 119 -14.80 4.17 2.13
CA PHE A 119 -15.13 3.66 3.46
C PHE A 119 -14.06 2.69 3.91
N TYR A 120 -13.94 2.50 5.22
CA TYR A 120 -13.21 1.41 5.84
C TYR A 120 -14.07 0.73 6.91
N LEU A 121 -13.72 -0.51 7.24
CA LEU A 121 -14.31 -1.26 8.35
C LEU A 121 -13.30 -1.30 9.49
N THR A 122 -13.79 -1.33 10.72
CA THR A 122 -12.95 -1.58 11.89
C THR A 122 -12.98 -3.04 12.27
N SER A 123 -11.92 -3.53 12.92
CA SER A 123 -11.87 -4.90 13.43
C SER A 123 -13.10 -5.20 14.28
N GLY A 124 -13.80 -6.31 13.95
CA GLY A 124 -14.97 -6.77 14.71
C GLY A 124 -16.24 -5.93 14.57
N SER A 125 -16.29 -4.93 13.65
CA SER A 125 -17.49 -4.12 13.43
C SER A 125 -17.94 -4.18 11.96
N PRO A 126 -19.21 -4.40 11.66
CA PRO A 126 -19.76 -4.32 10.31
C PRO A 126 -20.01 -2.88 9.86
N MET A 127 -19.82 -1.89 10.74
CA MET A 127 -20.09 -0.49 10.44
C MET A 127 -19.00 0.10 9.53
N ARG A 128 -19.44 0.71 8.41
CA ARG A 128 -18.57 1.45 7.51
C ARG A 128 -18.32 2.85 8.05
N SER A 129 -17.05 3.21 8.19
CA SER A 129 -16.63 4.57 8.54
C SER A 129 -16.21 5.32 7.30
N PRO A 130 -16.62 6.59 7.12
CA PRO A 130 -16.27 7.35 5.93
C PRO A 130 -14.80 7.72 5.91
N THR A 131 -14.24 7.75 4.71
CA THR A 131 -12.90 8.25 4.40
C THR A 131 -12.85 8.73 2.95
N ALA A 132 -11.69 9.13 2.46
CA ALA A 132 -11.48 9.48 1.07
C ALA A 132 -10.19 8.87 0.52
N ASP A 133 -10.23 8.53 -0.76
CA ASP A 133 -9.06 8.16 -1.55
C ASP A 133 -8.64 9.35 -2.40
N TYR A 134 -7.34 9.59 -2.44
CA TYR A 134 -6.71 10.65 -3.21
C TYR A 134 -5.86 10.02 -4.32
N PHE A 135 -6.06 10.49 -5.54
CA PHE A 135 -5.38 9.98 -6.73
C PHE A 135 -4.46 11.07 -7.29
N LEU A 136 -3.18 10.74 -7.39
CA LEU A 136 -2.10 11.67 -7.70
C LEU A 136 -1.33 11.20 -8.93
N LEU A 137 -1.05 12.10 -9.87
CA LEU A 137 -0.05 11.90 -10.91
C LEU A 137 1.20 12.69 -10.55
N MET A 138 2.23 11.99 -10.10
CA MET A 138 3.47 12.57 -9.64
C MET A 138 4.43 12.74 -10.80
N LYS A 139 5.07 13.92 -10.90
CA LYS A 139 6.09 14.24 -11.88
C LYS A 139 7.41 14.53 -11.16
N PRO A 140 8.10 13.51 -10.66
CA PRO A 140 9.33 13.72 -9.90
C PRO A 140 10.46 14.22 -10.81
N VAL A 141 11.52 14.72 -10.18
CA VAL A 141 12.69 15.31 -10.86
C VAL A 141 13.42 14.31 -11.77
N ASP A 142 13.29 12.99 -11.51
CA ASP A 142 13.87 11.94 -12.35
C ASP A 142 13.15 11.73 -13.69
N GLY A 143 12.08 12.49 -13.95
CA GLY A 143 11.31 12.46 -15.19
C GLY A 143 10.42 11.22 -15.37
N VAL A 144 10.40 10.28 -14.42
CA VAL A 144 9.55 9.10 -14.48
C VAL A 144 8.21 9.41 -13.81
N GLU A 145 7.16 9.59 -14.60
CA GLU A 145 5.82 9.80 -14.05
C GLU A 145 5.35 8.58 -13.26
N ARG A 146 4.79 8.83 -12.08
CA ARG A 146 4.26 7.82 -11.17
C ARG A 146 2.83 8.16 -10.77
N MET A 147 2.01 7.15 -10.67
CA MET A 147 0.64 7.27 -10.15
C MET A 147 0.62 6.82 -8.70
N MET A 148 -0.11 7.54 -7.86
CA MET A 148 -0.27 7.19 -6.43
C MET A 148 -1.74 7.28 -6.04
N ARG A 149 -2.23 6.23 -5.36
CA ARG A 149 -3.46 6.27 -4.58
C ARG A 149 -3.07 6.32 -3.11
N VAL A 150 -3.65 7.25 -2.36
CA VAL A 150 -3.42 7.36 -0.93
C VAL A 150 -4.73 7.55 -0.18
N ARG A 151 -4.85 6.89 0.99
CA ARG A 151 -5.97 7.01 1.92
C ARG A 151 -5.42 7.36 3.29
N TRP A 152 -6.04 8.33 3.96
CA TRP A 152 -5.74 8.63 5.35
C TRP A 152 -6.92 8.29 6.24
N ILE A 153 -6.64 7.68 7.37
CA ILE A 153 -7.62 7.33 8.39
C ILE A 153 -7.06 7.83 9.71
N MET A 154 -7.84 8.60 10.46
CA MET A 154 -7.53 8.97 11.83
C MET A 154 -8.54 8.31 12.76
N ARG A 155 -8.04 7.62 13.79
CA ARG A 155 -8.88 6.82 14.67
C ARG A 155 -8.38 6.85 16.12
N SER A 156 -9.30 7.07 17.04
CA SER A 156 -9.07 6.84 18.46
C SER A 156 -9.39 5.39 18.78
N ILE A 157 -8.42 4.69 19.37
CA ILE A 157 -8.54 3.28 19.75
C ILE A 157 -8.60 3.20 21.27
N PRO A 158 -9.67 2.62 21.86
CA PRO A 158 -9.82 2.53 23.31
C PRO A 158 -8.59 1.86 23.98
N GLY A 159 -8.02 2.53 24.98
CA GLY A 159 -6.85 2.04 25.71
C GLY A 159 -5.49 2.19 25.00
N LEU A 160 -5.45 2.51 23.71
CA LEU A 160 -4.21 2.65 22.93
C LEU A 160 -3.92 4.08 22.47
N GLY A 161 -4.94 4.95 22.38
CA GLY A 161 -4.78 6.33 21.99
C GLY A 161 -5.21 6.63 20.55
N LEU A 162 -4.70 7.72 20.00
CA LEU A 162 -5.04 8.20 18.66
C LEU A 162 -3.99 7.75 17.65
N TYR A 163 -4.44 7.23 16.52
CA TYR A 163 -3.60 6.76 15.43
C TYR A 163 -3.97 7.47 14.12
N ILE A 164 -2.96 7.79 13.32
CA ILE A 164 -3.10 8.21 11.94
C ILE A 164 -2.51 7.12 11.05
N TYR A 165 -3.30 6.60 10.14
CA TYR A 165 -2.91 5.62 9.14
C TYR A 165 -2.88 6.26 7.76
N GLN A 166 -1.83 5.98 7.00
CA GLN A 166 -1.72 6.34 5.61
C GLN A 166 -1.46 5.09 4.78
N LEU A 167 -2.45 4.66 4.02
CA LEU A 167 -2.30 3.58 3.05
C LEU A 167 -1.89 4.17 1.71
N SER A 168 -0.90 3.63 1.06
CA SER A 168 -0.52 4.11 -0.28
C SER A 168 -0.12 2.98 -1.23
N LEU A 169 -0.53 3.15 -2.48
CA LEU A 169 -0.09 2.39 -3.65
C LEU A 169 0.62 3.35 -4.59
N LEU A 170 1.86 3.06 -4.91
CA LEU A 170 2.66 3.79 -5.90
C LEU A 170 3.02 2.86 -7.04
N LYS A 171 2.78 3.28 -8.29
CA LYS A 171 3.16 2.54 -9.50
C LYS A 171 3.57 3.48 -10.63
N PRO A 172 4.40 3.05 -11.58
CA PRO A 172 4.73 3.85 -12.77
C PRO A 172 3.47 4.20 -13.57
N ALA A 173 3.47 5.36 -14.20
CA ALA A 173 2.47 5.66 -15.21
C ALA A 173 2.69 4.78 -16.47
N PRO A 174 1.63 4.44 -17.22
CA PRO A 174 1.76 3.68 -18.45
C PRO A 174 2.70 4.40 -19.43
N LYS A 175 3.63 3.65 -20.04
CA LYS A 175 4.52 4.18 -21.09
C LYS A 175 3.69 4.47 -22.34
N ASN A 176 3.99 5.59 -23.00
CA ASN A 176 3.36 6.01 -24.26
C ASN A 176 1.86 6.38 -24.18
N SER A 177 1.30 6.56 -23.02
CA SER A 177 0.04 7.26 -22.86
C SER A 177 0.31 8.77 -22.94
N GLY A 178 -0.53 9.51 -23.69
CA GLY A 178 -0.57 10.96 -23.56
C GLY A 178 -0.87 11.39 -22.11
N PRO A 179 -1.16 12.66 -21.83
CA PRO A 179 -1.54 13.10 -20.50
C PRO A 179 -2.72 12.26 -19.96
N LEU A 180 -2.51 11.58 -18.83
CA LEU A 180 -3.55 10.76 -18.20
C LEU A 180 -4.70 11.65 -17.72
N SER A 181 -5.92 11.31 -18.10
CA SER A 181 -7.13 11.89 -17.52
C SER A 181 -7.31 11.40 -16.06
N GLN A 182 -8.10 12.14 -15.27
CA GLN A 182 -8.44 11.74 -13.89
C GLN A 182 -9.18 10.38 -13.85
N VAL A 183 -10.00 10.07 -14.86
CA VAL A 183 -10.72 8.79 -14.97
C VAL A 183 -9.75 7.64 -15.20
N GLU A 184 -8.78 7.81 -16.10
CA GLU A 184 -7.75 6.80 -16.37
C GLU A 184 -6.82 6.61 -15.16
N LEU A 185 -6.45 7.69 -14.48
CA LEU A 185 -5.66 7.64 -13.26
C LEU A 185 -6.37 6.82 -12.17
N GLN A 186 -7.64 7.09 -11.92
CA GLN A 186 -8.46 6.34 -10.97
C GLN A 186 -8.58 4.88 -11.38
N ALA A 187 -8.91 4.57 -12.64
CA ALA A 187 -9.06 3.22 -13.13
C ALA A 187 -7.78 2.38 -12.97
N ASN A 188 -6.63 2.97 -13.32
CA ASN A 188 -5.33 2.30 -13.16
C ASN A 188 -4.95 1.99 -11.69
N LEU A 189 -5.41 2.81 -10.73
CA LEU A 189 -5.08 2.67 -9.32
C LEU A 189 -6.15 1.93 -8.49
N SER A 190 -7.30 1.65 -9.10
CA SER A 190 -8.45 0.99 -8.45
C SER A 190 -8.80 -0.34 -9.12
N ASP A 191 -7.88 -0.92 -9.89
CA ASP A 191 -8.10 -2.24 -10.51
C ASP A 191 -8.31 -3.33 -9.44
N ASP A 192 -8.96 -4.43 -9.83
CA ASP A 192 -9.34 -5.52 -8.93
C ASP A 192 -8.12 -6.17 -8.24
N ASN A 193 -6.94 -6.10 -8.87
CA ASN A 193 -5.71 -6.63 -8.28
C ASN A 193 -5.20 -5.78 -7.12
N ASN A 194 -5.52 -4.48 -7.09
CA ASN A 194 -5.08 -3.54 -6.06
C ASN A 194 -6.14 -3.31 -4.97
N ALA A 195 -7.40 -3.62 -5.28
CA ALA A 195 -8.54 -3.35 -4.40
C ALA A 195 -8.37 -3.97 -2.99
N PRO A 196 -7.93 -5.24 -2.83
CA PRO A 196 -7.82 -5.88 -1.52
C PRO A 196 -6.94 -5.12 -0.53
N PHE A 197 -5.87 -4.46 -0.98
CA PHE A 197 -5.02 -3.68 -0.10
C PHE A 197 -5.75 -2.54 0.62
N PHE A 198 -6.76 -1.93 -0.01
CA PHE A 198 -7.54 -0.84 0.55
C PHE A 198 -8.85 -1.31 1.20
N THR A 199 -9.45 -2.40 0.72
CA THR A 199 -10.73 -2.91 1.23
C THR A 199 -10.57 -3.75 2.49
N ASP A 200 -9.45 -4.45 2.61
CA ASP A 200 -9.15 -5.36 3.72
C ASP A 200 -8.17 -4.74 4.75
N PHE A 201 -8.16 -3.43 4.83
CA PHE A 201 -7.53 -2.69 5.93
C PHE A 201 -8.55 -2.45 7.04
N HIS A 202 -8.30 -3.00 8.21
CA HIS A 202 -9.17 -2.96 9.39
C HIS A 202 -8.39 -2.43 10.59
N PRO A 203 -8.47 -1.12 10.93
CA PRO A 203 -7.97 -0.62 12.21
C PRO A 203 -8.83 -1.16 13.36
N ASP A 204 -8.24 -1.38 14.52
CA ASP A 204 -8.88 -1.91 15.73
C ASP A 204 -9.83 -0.90 16.36
#